data_b6251ae2329f88249eedfb2f8912874c
#
_entry.id   b6251ae2329f88249eedfb2f8912874c
#
_cell.length_a   1.000
_cell.length_b   1.000
_cell.length_c   1.000
_cell.angle_alpha   90.00
_cell.angle_beta   90.00
_cell.angle_gamma   90.00
#
_symmetry.space_group_name_H-M   'P 1'
#
loop_
_entity.id
_entity.type
_entity.pdbx_description
1 polymer ?
#
loop_
_entity_poly.entity_id
_entity_poly.type
_entity_poly.pdbx_seq_one_letter_code
_entity_poly.pdbx_strand_id
1 'polypeptide(L)'
;IEKGDALVSLHRDAGAILRHYVDVESLIPEIFPANMKRVRDPLSGDSRDRLFRLACQMLGREHGFSKGHERSYHYNHMEPEHGLIHIGMISHLGSMIPVAAGAALSFQQQKSDRVSINFIGEGATSTGDFHEGLNIASVWKLPFILVIENNHWAFSTPTSQQYACDNLASRSKAINENYIYSSCLSK
;
A
#
# COMPACT_ATOMS: atom_id res chain seq x y z
N ILE A 1 4.06 7.13 5.30
CA ILE A 1 2.97 6.44 6.02
C ILE A 1 3.22 6.66 7.50
N GLU A 2 2.29 7.28 8.16
CA GLU A 2 2.33 7.56 9.60
C GLU A 2 1.42 6.58 10.36
N LYS A 3 1.54 6.58 11.69
CA LYS A 3 0.66 5.75 12.52
C LYS A 3 -0.80 6.19 12.37
N GLY A 4 -1.65 5.26 12.01
CA GLY A 4 -3.07 5.49 11.84
C GLY A 4 -3.52 5.72 10.40
N ASP A 5 -2.59 5.87 9.45
CA ASP A 5 -2.93 5.85 8.03
C ASP A 5 -3.40 4.45 7.62
N ALA A 6 -4.32 4.40 6.65
CA ALA A 6 -4.74 3.12 6.08
C ALA A 6 -3.82 2.74 4.92
N LEU A 7 -3.29 1.52 4.97
CA LEU A 7 -2.49 0.93 3.90
C LEU A 7 -3.32 -0.12 3.15
N VAL A 8 -3.45 0.08 1.84
CA VAL A 8 -3.96 -0.92 0.89
C VAL A 8 -2.81 -1.31 -0.02
N SER A 9 -2.24 -2.47 0.22
CA SER A 9 -1.01 -2.93 -0.41
C SER A 9 -1.23 -3.70 -1.70
N LEU A 10 -0.14 -3.88 -2.44
CA LEU A 10 -0.02 -4.78 -3.58
C LEU A 10 0.97 -5.91 -3.23
N HIS A 11 1.03 -6.95 -4.06
CA HIS A 11 1.91 -8.10 -3.82
C HIS A 11 3.43 -7.80 -3.88
N ARG A 12 3.84 -6.61 -4.34
CA ARG A 12 5.25 -6.16 -4.41
C ARG A 12 5.64 -5.19 -3.30
N ASP A 13 4.70 -4.75 -2.49
CA ASP A 13 4.90 -3.64 -1.53
C ASP A 13 5.51 -4.07 -0.20
N ALA A 14 6.44 -5.04 -0.25
CA ALA A 14 7.10 -5.54 0.96
C ALA A 14 7.70 -4.40 1.81
N GLY A 15 8.29 -3.39 1.16
CA GLY A 15 8.87 -2.24 1.85
C GLY A 15 7.82 -1.38 2.56
N ALA A 16 6.69 -1.09 1.92
CA ALA A 16 5.59 -0.32 2.50
C ALA A 16 4.96 -1.08 3.67
N ILE A 17 4.76 -2.40 3.51
CA ILE A 17 4.21 -3.26 4.55
C ILE A 17 5.16 -3.33 5.74
N LEU A 18 6.45 -3.58 5.51
CA LEU A 18 7.44 -3.60 6.59
C LEU A 18 7.47 -2.28 7.35
N ARG A 19 7.46 -1.13 6.64
CA ARG A 19 7.42 0.19 7.28
C ARG A 19 6.15 0.39 8.12
N HIS A 20 5.04 -0.18 7.71
CA HIS A 20 3.78 -0.07 8.43
C HIS A 20 3.71 -0.94 9.69
N TYR A 21 4.30 -2.15 9.63
CA TYR A 21 4.27 -3.13 10.72
C TYR A 21 5.42 -3.00 11.71
N VAL A 22 6.54 -2.46 11.27
CA VAL A 22 7.80 -2.44 12.01
C VAL A 22 8.33 -1.02 12.05
N ASP A 23 8.79 -0.59 13.21
CA ASP A 23 9.54 0.66 13.33
C ASP A 23 10.92 0.50 12.70
N VAL A 24 10.97 0.74 11.37
CA VAL A 24 12.20 0.58 10.58
C VAL A 24 13.28 1.59 10.98
N GLU A 25 12.90 2.76 11.48
CA GLU A 25 13.85 3.79 11.92
C GLU A 25 14.64 3.31 13.13
N SER A 26 14.02 2.53 14.00
CA SER A 26 14.72 1.88 15.11
C SER A 26 15.66 0.77 14.66
N LEU A 27 15.48 0.20 13.47
CA LEU A 27 16.29 -0.88 12.91
C LEU A 27 17.51 -0.39 12.12
N ILE A 28 17.43 0.80 11.52
CA ILE A 28 18.49 1.29 10.61
C ILE A 28 19.87 1.33 11.29
N PRO A 29 20.03 1.87 12.52
CA PRO A 29 21.32 1.86 13.20
C PRO A 29 21.83 0.45 13.52
N GLU A 30 20.95 -0.50 13.60
CA GLU A 30 21.20 -1.86 14.03
C GLU A 30 21.42 -2.82 12.87
N ILE A 31 20.75 -2.59 11.74
CA ILE A 31 20.94 -3.35 10.49
C ILE A 31 22.25 -2.92 9.80
N PHE A 32 22.61 -1.64 9.89
CA PHE A 32 23.82 -1.06 9.27
C PHE A 32 24.72 -0.35 10.30
N PRO A 33 25.17 -1.01 11.36
CA PRO A 33 26.09 -0.39 12.31
C PRO A 33 27.42 -0.13 11.61
N ALA A 34 28.00 1.05 11.84
CA ALA A 34 29.31 1.43 11.30
C ALA A 34 30.44 0.43 11.63
N ASN A 35 30.24 -0.47 12.59
CA ASN A 35 31.22 -1.42 13.10
C ASN A 35 30.76 -2.87 13.12
N MET A 36 29.72 -3.27 12.40
CA MET A 36 29.23 -4.66 12.28
C MET A 36 29.23 -5.48 13.61
N LYS A 37 29.01 -4.85 14.75
CA LYS A 37 28.79 -5.60 15.99
C LYS A 37 27.40 -6.26 15.92
N ARG A 38 27.35 -7.58 16.10
CA ARG A 38 26.11 -8.34 16.16
C ARG A 38 25.14 -7.66 17.12
N VAL A 39 24.08 -7.13 16.57
CA VAL A 39 23.00 -6.53 17.33
C VAL A 39 22.30 -7.62 18.12
N ARG A 40 22.31 -7.50 19.43
CA ARG A 40 21.52 -8.35 20.30
C ARG A 40 20.16 -7.67 20.49
N ASP A 41 19.17 -8.19 19.76
CA ASP A 41 17.76 -7.98 20.03
C ASP A 41 17.21 -6.54 19.89
N PRO A 42 17.19 -6.01 18.64
CA PRO A 42 16.85 -4.62 18.38
C PRO A 42 15.35 -4.33 18.28
N LEU A 43 14.53 -5.35 18.05
CA LEU A 43 13.08 -5.16 17.86
C LEU A 43 12.35 -5.15 19.20
N SER A 44 11.38 -4.23 19.35
CA SER A 44 10.37 -4.36 20.40
C SER A 44 9.67 -5.72 20.27
N GLY A 45 9.16 -6.27 21.37
CA GLY A 45 8.44 -7.54 21.37
C GLY A 45 7.33 -7.58 20.31
N ASP A 46 6.59 -6.48 20.18
CA ASP A 46 5.49 -6.34 19.22
C ASP A 46 5.98 -6.32 17.75
N SER A 47 7.03 -5.58 17.45
CA SER A 47 7.61 -5.53 16.10
C SER A 47 8.19 -6.88 15.70
N ARG A 48 8.77 -7.61 16.63
CA ARG A 48 9.29 -8.96 16.39
C ARG A 48 8.18 -9.96 16.11
N ASP A 49 7.11 -9.94 16.88
CA ASP A 49 5.93 -10.79 16.66
C ASP A 49 5.30 -10.50 15.30
N ARG A 50 5.10 -9.24 14.96
CA ARG A 50 4.57 -8.84 13.66
C ARG A 50 5.45 -9.30 12.50
N LEU A 51 6.77 -9.16 12.61
CA LEU A 51 7.72 -9.63 11.59
C LEU A 51 7.68 -11.17 11.46
N PHE A 52 7.62 -11.88 12.58
CA PHE A 52 7.46 -13.35 12.59
C PHE A 52 6.15 -13.76 11.90
N ARG A 53 5.04 -13.11 12.23
CA ARG A 53 3.74 -13.38 11.61
C ARG A 53 3.72 -13.05 10.11
N LEU A 54 4.39 -11.97 9.68
CA LEU A 54 4.57 -11.66 8.26
C LEU A 54 5.35 -12.75 7.54
N ALA A 55 6.44 -13.24 8.11
CA ALA A 55 7.21 -14.34 7.54
C ALA A 55 6.36 -15.63 7.46
N CYS A 56 5.59 -15.93 8.48
CA CYS A 56 4.64 -17.05 8.50
C CYS A 56 3.55 -16.89 7.44
N GLN A 57 3.05 -15.67 7.23
CA GLN A 57 2.08 -15.37 6.18
C GLN A 57 2.64 -15.67 4.78
N MET A 58 3.84 -15.19 4.48
CA MET A 58 4.49 -15.44 3.18
C MET A 58 4.75 -16.92 2.93
N LEU A 59 5.03 -17.68 3.98
CA LEU A 59 5.29 -19.12 3.92
C LEU A 59 4.03 -19.98 4.03
N GLY A 60 2.85 -19.39 4.19
CA GLY A 60 1.59 -20.10 4.37
C GLY A 60 1.55 -20.94 5.66
N ARG A 61 2.10 -20.40 6.75
CA ARG A 61 2.14 -21.06 8.05
C ARG A 61 0.96 -20.65 8.93
N GLU A 62 0.58 -21.52 9.87
CA GLU A 62 -0.53 -21.33 10.80
C GLU A 62 -0.41 -20.03 11.63
N HIS A 63 0.81 -19.63 11.99
CA HIS A 63 1.05 -18.40 12.76
C HIS A 63 0.96 -17.12 11.90
N GLY A 64 0.74 -17.23 10.57
CA GLY A 64 0.45 -16.09 9.71
C GLY A 64 -0.90 -15.45 10.00
N PHE A 65 -1.12 -14.25 9.49
CA PHE A 65 -2.36 -13.48 9.70
C PHE A 65 -3.60 -14.19 9.17
N SER A 66 -3.47 -14.96 8.07
CA SER A 66 -4.55 -15.77 7.49
C SER A 66 -4.54 -17.23 7.97
N LYS A 67 -3.75 -17.57 9.00
CA LYS A 67 -3.61 -18.92 9.56
C LYS A 67 -3.27 -19.99 8.51
N GLY A 68 -2.48 -19.61 7.50
CA GLY A 68 -2.08 -20.51 6.43
C GLY A 68 -3.10 -20.71 5.32
N HIS A 69 -4.29 -20.10 5.39
CA HIS A 69 -5.31 -20.22 4.35
C HIS A 69 -4.94 -19.46 3.08
N GLU A 70 -4.19 -18.37 3.22
CA GLU A 70 -3.72 -17.54 2.12
C GLU A 70 -2.22 -17.25 2.25
N ARG A 71 -1.59 -16.90 1.14
CA ARG A 71 -0.20 -16.46 1.08
C ARG A 71 -0.12 -15.01 0.61
N SER A 72 1.10 -14.47 0.52
CA SER A 72 1.30 -13.08 0.14
C SER A 72 0.52 -12.16 1.08
N TYR A 73 0.05 -11.02 0.58
CA TYR A 73 -0.63 -10.00 1.39
C TYR A 73 -2.15 -10.07 1.30
N HIS A 74 -2.71 -11.23 0.92
CA HIS A 74 -4.15 -11.48 0.91
C HIS A 74 -4.70 -11.69 2.33
N TYR A 75 -4.59 -10.66 3.16
CA TYR A 75 -5.13 -10.64 4.51
C TYR A 75 -5.39 -9.20 4.96
N ASN A 76 -6.28 -9.03 5.90
CA ASN A 76 -6.51 -7.77 6.60
C ASN A 76 -5.95 -7.88 8.01
N HIS A 77 -5.41 -6.79 8.52
CA HIS A 77 -4.97 -6.72 9.91
C HIS A 77 -5.11 -5.30 10.44
N MET A 78 -5.82 -5.17 11.55
CA MET A 78 -6.12 -3.88 12.13
C MET A 78 -5.84 -3.90 13.62
N GLU A 79 -4.99 -2.99 14.07
CA GLU A 79 -4.73 -2.64 15.47
C GLU A 79 -4.78 -1.10 15.56
N PRO A 80 -5.98 -0.49 15.51
CA PRO A 80 -6.09 0.98 15.40
C PRO A 80 -5.48 1.71 16.60
N GLU A 81 -5.48 1.09 17.77
CA GLU A 81 -4.85 1.59 19.01
C GLU A 81 -3.33 1.69 18.87
N HIS A 82 -2.73 0.85 18.05
CA HIS A 82 -1.30 0.89 17.71
C HIS A 82 -1.02 1.65 16.40
N GLY A 83 -2.07 2.22 15.78
CA GLY A 83 -1.98 2.94 14.52
C GLY A 83 -1.76 2.04 13.31
N LEU A 84 -2.11 0.75 13.38
CA LEU A 84 -1.96 -0.22 12.32
C LEU A 84 -3.30 -0.49 11.65
N ILE A 85 -3.45 -0.07 10.39
CA ILE A 85 -4.64 -0.29 9.57
C ILE A 85 -4.20 -0.83 8.21
N HIS A 86 -4.08 -2.15 8.09
CA HIS A 86 -3.73 -2.83 6.84
C HIS A 86 -4.97 -3.50 6.26
N ILE A 87 -5.51 -2.92 5.18
CA ILE A 87 -6.71 -3.43 4.51
C ILE A 87 -6.36 -4.59 3.56
N GLY A 88 -5.06 -4.80 3.29
CA GLY A 88 -4.61 -5.91 2.48
C GLY A 88 -4.84 -5.70 0.98
N MET A 89 -4.88 -6.80 0.26
CA MET A 89 -5.12 -6.82 -1.18
C MET A 89 -6.09 -7.94 -1.57
N ILE A 90 -6.66 -7.80 -2.76
CA ILE A 90 -7.40 -8.85 -3.44
C ILE A 90 -6.85 -9.02 -4.87
N SER A 91 -7.14 -10.16 -5.50
CA SER A 91 -6.64 -10.45 -6.85
C SER A 91 -7.37 -9.68 -7.96
N HIS A 92 -8.50 -9.04 -7.67
CA HIS A 92 -9.22 -8.21 -8.63
C HIS A 92 -8.53 -6.85 -8.77
N LEU A 93 -7.87 -6.65 -9.90
CA LEU A 93 -7.08 -5.46 -10.15
C LEU A 93 -7.98 -4.20 -10.16
N GLY A 94 -7.56 -3.19 -9.40
CA GLY A 94 -8.27 -1.91 -9.31
C GLY A 94 -9.39 -1.85 -8.26
N SER A 95 -10.01 -2.98 -7.89
CA SER A 95 -11.18 -2.99 -7.00
C SER A 95 -10.90 -2.52 -5.58
N MET A 96 -9.64 -2.45 -5.17
CA MET A 96 -9.27 -1.88 -3.88
C MET A 96 -9.22 -0.35 -3.87
N ILE A 97 -9.26 0.31 -5.03
CA ILE A 97 -9.25 1.78 -5.12
C ILE A 97 -10.50 2.39 -4.44
N PRO A 98 -11.74 1.97 -4.80
CA PRO A 98 -12.93 2.46 -4.10
C PRO A 98 -12.96 2.06 -2.61
N VAL A 99 -12.38 0.92 -2.22
CA VAL A 99 -12.27 0.53 -0.81
C VAL A 99 -11.35 1.49 -0.05
N ALA A 100 -10.20 1.81 -0.61
CA ALA A 100 -9.27 2.77 -0.03
C ALA A 100 -9.85 4.20 0.00
N ALA A 101 -10.62 4.59 -1.01
CA ALA A 101 -11.38 5.84 -0.99
C ALA A 101 -12.43 5.85 0.13
N GLY A 102 -13.10 4.73 0.39
CA GLY A 102 -14.01 4.57 1.52
C GLY A 102 -13.34 4.73 2.88
N ALA A 103 -12.13 4.19 3.05
CA ALA A 103 -11.32 4.42 4.25
C ALA A 103 -10.95 5.91 4.42
N ALA A 104 -10.54 6.57 3.33
CA ALA A 104 -10.26 8.00 3.33
C ALA A 104 -11.50 8.84 3.70
N LEU A 105 -12.68 8.47 3.20
CA LEU A 105 -13.94 9.10 3.57
C LEU A 105 -14.23 8.97 5.07
N SER A 106 -13.99 7.80 5.64
CA SER A 106 -14.13 7.59 7.08
C SER A 106 -13.22 8.54 7.88
N PHE A 107 -11.96 8.71 7.47
CA PHE A 107 -11.04 9.64 8.13
C PHE A 107 -11.50 11.10 8.01
N GLN A 108 -11.98 11.49 6.84
CA GLN A 108 -12.54 12.84 6.62
C GLN A 108 -13.76 13.10 7.51
N GLN A 109 -14.69 12.13 7.63
CA GLN A 109 -15.86 12.24 8.50
C GLN A 109 -15.48 12.33 9.97
N GLN A 110 -14.44 11.64 10.38
CA GLN A 110 -13.87 11.70 11.73
C GLN A 110 -13.05 12.99 11.98
N LYS A 111 -12.88 13.84 10.97
CA LYS A 111 -12.00 15.03 11.02
C LYS A 111 -10.57 14.69 11.47
N SER A 112 -10.08 13.54 11.03
CA SER A 112 -8.74 13.03 11.31
C SER A 112 -7.77 13.51 10.24
N ASP A 113 -6.50 13.73 10.61
CA ASP A 113 -5.41 14.05 9.69
C ASP A 113 -4.84 12.81 8.98
N ARG A 114 -5.45 11.64 9.19
CA ARG A 114 -5.05 10.37 8.57
C ARG A 114 -5.33 10.36 7.07
N VAL A 115 -4.51 9.63 6.34
CA VAL A 115 -4.69 9.39 4.90
C VAL A 115 -4.86 7.91 4.60
N SER A 116 -5.46 7.62 3.46
CA SER A 116 -5.51 6.26 2.91
C SER A 116 -4.58 6.17 1.72
N ILE A 117 -3.68 5.19 1.72
CA ILE A 117 -2.70 4.98 0.67
C ILE A 117 -2.98 3.64 -0.01
N ASN A 118 -3.19 3.68 -1.32
CA ASN A 118 -3.39 2.47 -2.12
C ASN A 118 -2.30 2.33 -3.17
N PHE A 119 -1.74 1.14 -3.27
CA PHE A 119 -0.76 0.76 -4.27
C PHE A 119 -1.43 -0.08 -5.36
N ILE A 120 -1.15 0.23 -6.62
CA ILE A 120 -1.62 -0.54 -7.78
C ILE A 120 -0.52 -0.69 -8.83
N GLY A 121 -0.62 -1.74 -9.65
CA GLY A 121 0.16 -1.82 -10.89
C GLY A 121 -0.50 -1.01 -12.02
N GLU A 122 0.28 -0.65 -13.04
CA GLU A 122 -0.22 0.12 -14.19
C GLU A 122 -1.35 -0.58 -14.95
N GLY A 123 -1.38 -1.91 -14.97
CA GLY A 123 -2.49 -2.67 -15.59
C GLY A 123 -3.83 -2.41 -14.94
N ALA A 124 -3.88 -2.15 -13.64
CA ALA A 124 -5.10 -1.82 -12.91
C ALA A 124 -5.72 -0.48 -13.37
N THR A 125 -4.94 0.40 -13.99
CA THR A 125 -5.43 1.70 -14.49
C THR A 125 -6.36 1.58 -15.70
N SER A 126 -6.50 0.38 -16.27
CA SER A 126 -7.39 0.09 -17.38
C SER A 126 -8.75 -0.46 -16.94
N THR A 127 -9.00 -0.55 -15.64
CA THR A 127 -10.28 -1.02 -15.08
C THR A 127 -11.25 0.14 -14.84
N GLY A 128 -12.57 -0.16 -14.82
CA GLY A 128 -13.60 0.82 -14.44
C GLY A 128 -13.40 1.33 -13.02
N ASP A 129 -13.10 0.44 -12.08
CA ASP A 129 -12.86 0.76 -10.67
C ASP A 129 -11.79 1.85 -10.47
N PHE A 130 -10.75 1.88 -11.33
CA PHE A 130 -9.74 2.94 -11.31
C PHE A 130 -10.37 4.31 -11.59
N HIS A 131 -11.15 4.42 -12.67
CA HIS A 131 -11.74 5.69 -13.07
C HIS A 131 -12.80 6.17 -12.09
N GLU A 132 -13.68 5.28 -11.67
CA GLU A 132 -14.77 5.58 -10.74
C GLU A 132 -14.28 5.89 -9.34
N GLY A 133 -13.32 5.10 -8.83
CA GLY A 133 -12.71 5.32 -7.51
C GLY A 133 -11.96 6.64 -7.43
N LEU A 134 -11.18 7.00 -8.45
CA LEU A 134 -10.52 8.30 -8.51
C LEU A 134 -11.51 9.45 -8.63
N ASN A 135 -12.58 9.29 -9.42
CA ASN A 135 -13.60 10.31 -9.55
C ASN A 135 -14.27 10.60 -8.21
N ILE A 136 -14.68 9.58 -7.46
CA ILE A 136 -15.26 9.73 -6.11
C ILE A 136 -14.26 10.43 -5.17
N ALA A 137 -13.01 9.96 -5.13
CA ALA A 137 -11.98 10.56 -4.29
C ALA A 137 -11.77 12.05 -4.59
N SER A 138 -11.82 12.43 -5.87
CA SER A 138 -11.68 13.81 -6.31
C SER A 138 -12.89 14.68 -5.99
N VAL A 139 -14.10 14.20 -6.27
CA VAL A 139 -15.36 14.96 -6.03
C VAL A 139 -15.51 15.28 -4.54
N TRP A 140 -15.19 14.35 -3.68
CA TRP A 140 -15.31 14.52 -2.23
C TRP A 140 -14.03 15.03 -1.57
N LYS A 141 -12.97 15.27 -2.34
CA LYS A 141 -11.67 15.77 -1.85
C LYS A 141 -11.13 14.92 -0.69
N LEU A 142 -11.14 13.61 -0.89
CA LEU A 142 -10.75 12.66 0.15
C LEU A 142 -9.23 12.70 0.41
N PRO A 143 -8.78 12.47 1.66
CA PRO A 143 -7.38 12.29 1.99
C PRO A 143 -6.87 10.92 1.48
N PHE A 144 -6.73 10.81 0.16
CA PHE A 144 -6.43 9.57 -0.55
C PHE A 144 -5.19 9.73 -1.43
N ILE A 145 -4.28 8.78 -1.33
CA ILE A 145 -3.06 8.73 -2.15
C ILE A 145 -3.09 7.43 -2.95
N LEU A 146 -2.96 7.55 -4.27
CA LEU A 146 -2.80 6.41 -5.16
C LEU A 146 -1.38 6.35 -5.69
N VAL A 147 -0.69 5.25 -5.43
CA VAL A 147 0.65 4.98 -5.95
C VAL A 147 0.54 3.97 -7.09
N ILE A 148 1.00 4.35 -8.27
CA ILE A 148 1.01 3.46 -9.45
C ILE A 148 2.43 2.98 -9.70
N GLU A 149 2.65 1.70 -9.53
CA GLU A 149 3.91 1.03 -9.84
C GLU A 149 3.93 0.60 -11.31
N ASN A 150 4.64 1.37 -12.14
CA ASN A 150 4.72 1.13 -13.57
C ASN A 150 6.00 0.39 -13.94
N ASN A 151 5.90 -0.89 -14.22
CA ASN A 151 6.99 -1.72 -14.74
C ASN A 151 6.88 -1.94 -16.26
N HIS A 152 5.93 -1.26 -16.93
CA HIS A 152 5.63 -1.33 -18.36
C HIS A 152 5.02 -2.65 -18.85
N TRP A 153 4.62 -3.55 -17.93
CA TRP A 153 4.02 -4.83 -18.27
C TRP A 153 2.92 -5.22 -17.30
N ALA A 154 1.71 -5.37 -17.80
CA ALA A 154 0.61 -5.99 -17.06
C ALA A 154 0.53 -7.46 -17.46
N PHE A 155 1.11 -8.34 -16.64
CA PHE A 155 1.27 -9.75 -16.93
C PHE A 155 2.03 -9.95 -18.28
N SER A 156 1.33 -10.28 -19.36
CA SER A 156 1.93 -10.47 -20.70
C SER A 156 1.65 -9.31 -21.68
N THR A 157 0.98 -8.23 -21.22
CA THR A 157 0.56 -7.11 -22.07
C THR A 157 1.43 -5.89 -21.82
N PRO A 158 2.17 -5.39 -22.82
CA PRO A 158 2.97 -4.17 -22.68
C PRO A 158 2.06 -2.93 -22.59
N THR A 159 2.56 -1.88 -21.95
CA THR A 159 1.81 -0.63 -21.76
C THR A 159 1.35 0.02 -23.05
N SER A 160 2.09 -0.15 -24.15
CA SER A 160 1.70 0.35 -25.48
C SER A 160 0.39 -0.24 -26.01
N GLN A 161 -0.06 -1.37 -25.47
CA GLN A 161 -1.33 -2.01 -25.81
C GLN A 161 -2.42 -1.76 -24.76
N GLN A 162 -2.11 -1.07 -23.68
CA GLN A 162 -3.05 -0.84 -22.58
C GLN A 162 -3.60 0.58 -22.55
N TYR A 163 -2.79 1.58 -22.87
CA TYR A 163 -3.19 2.98 -22.83
C TYR A 163 -2.42 3.82 -23.85
N ALA A 164 -3.06 4.91 -24.30
CA ALA A 164 -2.52 5.81 -25.32
C ALA A 164 -1.80 7.04 -24.73
N CYS A 165 -1.93 7.30 -23.43
CA CYS A 165 -1.27 8.45 -22.81
C CYS A 165 0.21 8.16 -22.52
N ASP A 166 1.07 9.15 -22.69
CA ASP A 166 2.51 9.04 -22.41
C ASP A 166 2.81 8.89 -20.92
N ASN A 167 1.97 9.46 -20.08
CA ASN A 167 2.12 9.43 -18.63
C ASN A 167 0.78 9.10 -17.96
N LEU A 168 0.73 8.03 -17.15
CA LEU A 168 -0.47 7.62 -16.42
C LEU A 168 -0.99 8.69 -15.46
N ALA A 169 -0.14 9.51 -14.89
CA ALA A 169 -0.55 10.62 -14.06
C ALA A 169 -1.36 11.68 -14.83
N SER A 170 -1.22 11.76 -16.15
CA SER A 170 -2.05 12.68 -16.97
C SER A 170 -3.53 12.27 -16.99
N ARG A 171 -3.85 10.99 -16.74
CA ARG A 171 -5.25 10.54 -16.61
C ARG A 171 -5.97 11.19 -15.44
N SER A 172 -5.25 11.46 -14.39
CA SER A 172 -5.79 12.07 -13.20
C SER A 172 -6.03 13.57 -13.35
N LYS A 173 -5.27 14.25 -14.21
CA LYS A 173 -5.53 15.65 -14.56
C LYS A 173 -6.90 15.86 -15.18
N ALA A 174 -7.40 14.87 -15.94
CA ALA A 174 -8.74 14.91 -16.49
C ALA A 174 -9.85 14.83 -15.42
N ILE A 175 -9.50 14.36 -14.22
CA ILE A 175 -10.43 14.23 -13.09
C ILE A 175 -10.31 15.45 -12.16
N ASN A 176 -9.10 15.87 -11.80
CA ASN A 176 -8.87 17.09 -11.01
C ASN A 176 -7.40 17.53 -11.05
N GLU A 177 -7.11 18.69 -11.60
CA GLU A 177 -5.74 19.23 -11.73
C GLU A 177 -5.05 19.52 -10.39
N ASN A 178 -5.80 19.73 -9.32
CA ASN A 178 -5.27 20.25 -8.05
C ASN A 178 -4.86 19.17 -7.04
N TYR A 179 -5.13 17.89 -7.30
CA TYR A 179 -4.98 16.83 -6.30
C TYR A 179 -3.99 15.73 -6.65
N ILE A 180 -3.25 15.83 -7.76
CA ILE A 180 -2.42 14.73 -8.21
C ILE A 180 -0.99 15.19 -8.47
N TYR A 181 -0.11 14.80 -7.55
CA TYR A 181 1.33 14.80 -7.78
C TYR A 181 1.73 13.50 -8.46
N SER A 182 2.34 13.59 -9.63
CA SER A 182 2.96 12.47 -10.28
C SER A 182 4.48 12.63 -10.25
N SER A 183 5.16 11.71 -9.63
CA SER A 183 6.57 11.49 -9.89
C SER A 183 6.73 10.16 -10.62
N CYS A 184 7.32 10.18 -11.80
CA CYS A 184 7.77 8.96 -12.45
C CYS A 184 9.16 8.66 -11.89
N LEU A 185 9.29 7.59 -11.11
CA LEU A 185 10.60 7.04 -10.81
C LEU A 185 11.04 6.26 -12.06
N SER A 186 11.78 6.94 -12.95
CA SER A 186 12.50 6.25 -14.02
C SER A 186 13.60 5.41 -13.39
N LYS A 187 13.65 4.13 -13.78
CA LYS A 187 14.83 3.31 -13.53
C LYS A 187 16.01 3.79 -14.34
#